data_a8190cfebcf894aa5d6a0d3cedff7c5d
#
_entry.id   a8190cfebcf894aa5d6a0d3cedff7c5d
#
_cell.length_a   1.000
_cell.length_b   1.000
_cell.length_c   1.000
_cell.angle_alpha   90.00
_cell.angle_beta   90.00
_cell.angle_gamma   90.00
#
_symmetry.space_group_name_H-M   'P 1'
#
loop_
_entity.id
_entity.type
_entity.pdbx_description
1 polymer ?
#
loop_
_entity_poly.entity_id
_entity_poly.type
_entity_poly.pdbx_seq_one_letter_code
_entity_poly.pdbx_strand_id
1 'polypeptide(L)'
;QIAPENWAILHLGIVFAVTLAQMLIVYVLSDSNNPPAGLGLFTVYFMAALLGWIAVTLQTRTNTPLVIDVPSVAAILNSYILFLAAGQRALLHRGRLTLGVLCLLACLSVFFLPPGDMFLMQAGASTLFFVAAGLVFLLRARARQNVGDAIMTCAAVLMGIGMPMALFQGTVSDNLSLARTIAYGVHSCAYLLVAVGFLASVLVEYQQHLAHMATEDPLTRLLNRRGLEDALHISLARAARAGTSTAAIMVDIDHFKQVNDSFGHETGDQVLRAVASSLERATRAVDVVARTGGEEFLLILPDTDVAAARVLAERIRCTIGDHP
;
A
#
# COMPACT_ATOMS: atom_id res chain seq x y z
N GLN A 1 39.29 -9.22 7.22
CA GLN A 1 38.40 -9.95 6.25
C GLN A 1 37.57 -10.93 7.04
N ILE A 2 36.23 -10.83 6.90
CA ILE A 2 35.29 -11.77 7.55
C ILE A 2 35.39 -13.10 6.80
N ALA A 3 35.62 -14.20 7.50
CA ALA A 3 35.71 -15.52 6.89
C ALA A 3 34.38 -15.88 6.18
N PRO A 4 34.38 -16.58 5.03
CA PRO A 4 33.19 -16.89 4.26
C PRO A 4 32.06 -17.54 5.08
N GLU A 5 32.43 -18.32 6.09
CA GLU A 5 31.47 -18.99 6.99
C GLU A 5 30.68 -17.98 7.87
N ASN A 6 31.29 -16.85 8.21
CA ASN A 6 30.64 -15.82 9.00
C ASN A 6 29.62 -15.00 8.21
N TRP A 7 29.78 -14.91 6.88
CA TRP A 7 28.81 -14.25 6.01
C TRP A 7 27.47 -14.97 5.99
N ALA A 8 27.47 -16.30 5.95
CA ALA A 8 26.23 -17.09 5.99
C ALA A 8 25.47 -16.90 7.31
N ILE A 9 26.20 -16.85 8.43
CA ILE A 9 25.62 -16.61 9.78
C ILE A 9 25.05 -15.19 9.88
N LEU A 10 25.82 -14.20 9.43
CA LEU A 10 25.37 -12.80 9.43
C LEU A 10 24.11 -12.63 8.58
N HIS A 11 24.11 -13.23 7.39
CA HIS A 11 22.98 -13.20 6.48
C HIS A 11 21.74 -13.83 7.10
N LEU A 12 21.87 -15.04 7.67
CA LEU A 12 20.76 -15.71 8.37
C LEU A 12 20.26 -14.86 9.55
N GLY A 13 21.16 -14.21 10.29
CA GLY A 13 20.83 -13.32 11.39
C GLY A 13 19.99 -12.10 10.93
N ILE A 14 20.38 -11.50 9.80
CA ILE A 14 19.62 -10.37 9.22
C ILE A 14 18.21 -10.83 8.77
N VAL A 15 18.12 -11.93 8.03
CA VAL A 15 16.83 -12.47 7.58
C VAL A 15 15.96 -12.83 8.79
N PHE A 16 16.52 -13.45 9.82
CA PHE A 16 15.80 -13.77 11.06
C PHE A 16 15.27 -12.50 11.74
N ALA A 17 16.11 -11.49 11.93
CA ALA A 17 15.73 -10.23 12.57
C ALA A 17 14.63 -9.50 11.79
N VAL A 18 14.74 -9.44 10.46
CA VAL A 18 13.71 -8.85 9.58
C VAL A 18 12.42 -9.65 9.68
N THR A 19 12.50 -10.97 9.64
CA THR A 19 11.31 -11.83 9.74
C THR A 19 10.62 -11.67 11.10
N LEU A 20 11.38 -11.62 12.20
CA LEU A 20 10.83 -11.41 13.53
C LEU A 20 10.12 -10.04 13.62
N ALA A 21 10.75 -8.98 13.10
CA ALA A 21 10.13 -7.66 13.05
C ALA A 21 8.84 -7.66 12.23
N GLN A 22 8.83 -8.31 11.06
CA GLN A 22 7.63 -8.47 10.24
C GLN A 22 6.52 -9.25 10.94
N MET A 23 6.87 -10.33 11.65
CA MET A 23 5.91 -11.12 12.42
C MET A 23 5.25 -10.30 13.54
N LEU A 24 6.02 -9.46 14.23
CA LEU A 24 5.51 -8.55 15.26
C LEU A 24 4.54 -7.52 14.66
N ILE A 25 4.91 -6.93 13.53
CA ILE A 25 4.05 -5.99 12.80
C ILE A 25 2.76 -6.67 12.34
N VAL A 26 2.86 -7.86 11.76
CA VAL A 26 1.70 -8.65 11.32
C VAL A 26 0.79 -8.97 12.50
N TYR A 27 1.34 -9.35 13.66
CA TYR A 27 0.56 -9.60 14.86
C TYR A 27 -0.25 -8.37 15.28
N VAL A 28 0.39 -7.20 15.35
CA VAL A 28 -0.30 -5.94 15.69
C VAL A 28 -1.37 -5.59 14.65
N LEU A 29 -1.07 -5.80 13.35
CA LEU A 29 -2.03 -5.50 12.28
C LEU A 29 -3.20 -6.50 12.23
N SER A 30 -3.01 -7.73 12.67
CA SER A 30 -4.08 -8.74 12.69
C SER A 30 -5.13 -8.48 13.76
N ASP A 31 -4.76 -7.77 14.82
CA ASP A 31 -5.66 -7.35 15.90
C ASP A 31 -6.45 -6.06 15.55
N SER A 32 -6.20 -5.47 14.40
CA SER A 32 -6.95 -4.29 13.92
C SER A 32 -8.34 -4.67 13.44
N ASN A 33 -9.31 -3.77 13.60
CA ASN A 33 -10.69 -3.97 13.12
C ASN A 33 -10.79 -4.19 11.60
N ASN A 34 -9.79 -3.75 10.84
CA ASN A 34 -9.73 -3.90 9.39
C ASN A 34 -8.31 -4.33 8.96
N PRO A 35 -7.96 -5.63 9.06
CA PRO A 35 -6.63 -6.10 8.69
C PRO A 35 -6.38 -5.90 7.19
N PRO A 36 -5.16 -5.52 6.78
CA PRO A 36 -4.81 -5.32 5.38
C PRO A 36 -5.02 -6.58 4.55
N ALA A 37 -5.53 -6.43 3.34
CA ALA A 37 -5.73 -7.55 2.43
C ALA A 37 -4.39 -8.27 2.15
N GLY A 38 -4.40 -9.61 2.19
CA GLY A 38 -3.20 -10.41 1.93
C GLY A 38 -2.27 -10.60 3.12
N LEU A 39 -2.59 -10.05 4.30
CA LEU A 39 -1.75 -10.13 5.50
C LEU A 39 -1.33 -11.57 5.83
N GLY A 40 -2.27 -12.51 5.82
CA GLY A 40 -1.98 -13.93 6.11
C GLY A 40 -1.01 -14.56 5.11
N LEU A 41 -1.13 -14.27 3.82
CA LEU A 41 -0.22 -14.79 2.80
C LEU A 41 1.18 -14.16 2.89
N PHE A 42 1.29 -12.88 3.25
CA PHE A 42 2.59 -12.27 3.54
C PHE A 42 3.25 -12.88 4.77
N THR A 43 2.47 -13.21 5.81
CA THR A 43 2.97 -13.96 6.97
C THR A 43 3.56 -15.29 6.54
N VAL A 44 2.84 -16.08 5.75
CA VAL A 44 3.32 -17.37 5.23
C VAL A 44 4.56 -17.17 4.35
N TYR A 45 4.60 -16.12 3.52
CA TYR A 45 5.77 -15.79 2.71
C TYR A 45 7.03 -15.55 3.57
N PHE A 46 6.94 -14.74 4.61
CA PHE A 46 8.09 -14.44 5.47
C PHE A 46 8.52 -15.67 6.29
N MET A 47 7.59 -16.46 6.80
CA MET A 47 7.90 -17.72 7.50
C MET A 47 8.55 -18.75 6.57
N ALA A 48 8.02 -18.93 5.36
CA ALA A 48 8.55 -19.86 4.38
C ALA A 48 9.96 -19.43 3.91
N ALA A 49 10.20 -18.13 3.75
CA ALA A 49 11.53 -17.60 3.44
C ALA A 49 12.54 -17.95 4.54
N LEU A 50 12.18 -17.74 5.81
CA LEU A 50 13.04 -18.09 6.94
C LEU A 50 13.38 -19.59 6.96
N LEU A 51 12.38 -20.44 6.80
CA LEU A 51 12.58 -21.91 6.75
C LEU A 51 13.46 -22.30 5.56
N GLY A 52 13.29 -21.68 4.40
CA GLY A 52 14.15 -21.88 3.24
C GLY A 52 15.62 -21.52 3.51
N TRP A 53 15.88 -20.39 4.15
CA TRP A 53 17.24 -19.99 4.54
C TRP A 53 17.87 -20.89 5.60
N ILE A 54 17.09 -21.39 6.56
CA ILE A 54 17.55 -22.39 7.51
C ILE A 54 17.94 -23.68 6.76
N ALA A 55 17.13 -24.12 5.80
CA ALA A 55 17.42 -25.29 4.99
C ALA A 55 18.71 -25.13 4.18
N VAL A 56 18.93 -23.97 3.53
CA VAL A 56 20.19 -23.64 2.84
C VAL A 56 21.38 -23.76 3.79
N THR A 57 21.29 -23.16 4.99
CA THR A 57 22.39 -23.12 5.96
C THR A 57 22.71 -24.52 6.49
N LEU A 58 21.71 -25.35 6.76
CA LEU A 58 21.90 -26.73 7.21
C LEU A 58 22.53 -27.59 6.11
N GLN A 59 22.04 -27.48 4.87
CA GLN A 59 22.55 -28.24 3.74
C GLN A 59 24.01 -27.90 3.42
N THR A 60 24.41 -26.63 3.55
CA THR A 60 25.81 -26.23 3.32
C THR A 60 26.76 -26.71 4.43
N ARG A 61 26.28 -26.94 5.66
CA ARG A 61 27.12 -27.35 6.80
C ARG A 61 27.29 -28.87 6.93
N THR A 62 26.26 -29.66 6.54
CA THR A 62 26.25 -31.09 6.87
C THR A 62 27.04 -31.95 5.91
N ASN A 63 27.52 -31.44 4.77
CA ASN A 63 28.25 -32.22 3.73
C ASN A 63 27.57 -33.56 3.37
N THR A 64 26.38 -33.83 3.92
CA THR A 64 25.60 -35.01 3.59
C THR A 64 24.78 -34.69 2.34
N PRO A 65 24.89 -35.46 1.26
CA PRO A 65 24.04 -35.29 0.10
C PRO A 65 22.60 -35.55 0.55
N LEU A 66 21.83 -34.51 0.82
CA LEU A 66 20.38 -34.67 0.88
C LEU A 66 19.92 -35.15 -0.51
N VAL A 67 19.19 -36.26 -0.52
CA VAL A 67 18.62 -36.84 -1.75
C VAL A 67 17.68 -35.84 -2.43
N ILE A 68 17.18 -34.85 -1.69
CA ILE A 68 16.21 -33.86 -2.13
C ILE A 68 16.79 -32.45 -1.93
N ASP A 69 16.73 -31.61 -2.96
CA ASP A 69 17.10 -30.19 -2.89
C ASP A 69 15.97 -29.34 -2.25
N VAL A 70 15.88 -29.41 -0.91
CA VAL A 70 14.89 -28.71 -0.12
C VAL A 70 14.93 -27.17 -0.32
N PRO A 71 16.11 -26.53 -0.36
CA PRO A 71 16.20 -25.09 -0.63
C PRO A 71 15.53 -24.64 -1.92
N SER A 72 15.74 -25.37 -3.01
CA SER A 72 15.16 -25.04 -4.31
C SER A 72 13.63 -25.18 -4.29
N VAL A 73 13.10 -26.23 -3.67
CA VAL A 73 11.64 -26.40 -3.49
C VAL A 73 11.08 -25.27 -2.64
N ALA A 74 11.73 -24.91 -1.54
CA ALA A 74 11.30 -23.82 -0.66
C ALA A 74 11.28 -22.47 -1.41
N ALA A 75 12.28 -22.19 -2.24
CA ALA A 75 12.35 -20.94 -3.02
C ALA A 75 11.23 -20.86 -4.07
N ILE A 76 10.91 -21.97 -4.77
CA ILE A 76 9.79 -22.06 -5.72
C ILE A 76 8.47 -21.78 -5.01
N LEU A 77 8.19 -22.48 -3.92
CA LEU A 77 6.96 -22.31 -3.13
C LEU A 77 6.83 -20.90 -2.61
N ASN A 78 7.90 -20.33 -2.05
CA ASN A 78 7.90 -18.97 -1.52
C ASN A 78 7.61 -17.92 -2.60
N SER A 79 8.18 -18.08 -3.78
CA SER A 79 7.93 -17.18 -4.92
C SER A 79 6.47 -17.24 -5.38
N TYR A 80 5.86 -18.42 -5.38
CA TYR A 80 4.45 -18.59 -5.70
C TYR A 80 3.52 -18.01 -4.61
N ILE A 81 3.88 -18.16 -3.34
CA ILE A 81 3.14 -17.55 -2.22
C ILE A 81 3.13 -16.01 -2.36
N LEU A 82 4.26 -15.41 -2.77
CA LEU A 82 4.32 -13.97 -3.05
C LEU A 82 3.34 -13.55 -4.15
N PHE A 83 3.25 -14.33 -5.24
CA PHE A 83 2.26 -14.11 -6.29
C PHE A 83 0.82 -14.19 -5.77
N LEU A 84 0.51 -15.18 -4.93
CA LEU A 84 -0.81 -15.30 -4.29
C LEU A 84 -1.11 -14.09 -3.39
N ALA A 85 -0.12 -13.64 -2.61
CA ALA A 85 -0.24 -12.47 -1.74
C ALA A 85 -0.50 -11.20 -2.54
N ALA A 86 0.24 -10.99 -3.64
CA ALA A 86 0.02 -9.87 -4.57
C ALA A 86 -1.41 -9.90 -5.15
N GLY A 87 -1.84 -11.08 -5.61
CA GLY A 87 -3.18 -11.28 -6.16
C GLY A 87 -4.29 -11.03 -5.14
N GLN A 88 -4.10 -11.42 -3.87
CA GLN A 88 -5.09 -11.16 -2.81
C GLN A 88 -5.19 -9.66 -2.50
N ARG A 89 -4.07 -8.93 -2.45
CA ARG A 89 -4.07 -7.47 -2.27
C ARG A 89 -4.74 -6.72 -3.42
N ALA A 90 -4.64 -7.24 -4.64
CA ALA A 90 -5.25 -6.66 -5.84
C ALA A 90 -6.68 -7.16 -6.13
N LEU A 91 -7.22 -8.05 -5.28
CA LEU A 91 -8.49 -8.77 -5.50
C LEU A 91 -8.49 -9.55 -6.84
N LEU A 92 -7.33 -9.98 -7.31
CA LEU A 92 -7.15 -10.66 -8.57
C LEU A 92 -7.11 -12.18 -8.34
N HIS A 93 -8.05 -12.91 -8.94
CA HIS A 93 -8.17 -14.35 -8.79
C HIS A 93 -7.65 -15.14 -10.01
N ARG A 94 -7.47 -14.43 -11.14
CA ARG A 94 -7.04 -15.04 -12.41
C ARG A 94 -5.60 -15.55 -12.33
N GLY A 95 -5.35 -16.68 -12.94
CA GLY A 95 -4.02 -17.29 -13.03
C GLY A 95 -3.54 -18.07 -11.81
N ARG A 96 -4.25 -18.04 -10.67
CA ARG A 96 -3.84 -18.76 -9.46
C ARG A 96 -3.73 -20.26 -9.67
N LEU A 97 -4.73 -20.86 -10.31
CA LEU A 97 -4.76 -22.31 -10.55
C LEU A 97 -3.67 -22.72 -11.55
N THR A 98 -3.55 -22.02 -12.67
CA THR A 98 -2.56 -22.34 -13.71
C THR A 98 -1.14 -22.23 -13.21
N LEU A 99 -0.80 -21.13 -12.52
CA LEU A 99 0.51 -20.95 -11.89
C LEU A 99 0.72 -21.90 -10.70
N GLY A 100 -0.35 -22.27 -10.00
CA GLY A 100 -0.30 -23.29 -8.95
C GLY A 100 0.05 -24.68 -9.46
N VAL A 101 -0.51 -25.08 -10.60
CA VAL A 101 -0.13 -26.33 -11.28
C VAL A 101 1.33 -26.30 -11.72
N LEU A 102 1.79 -25.17 -12.30
CA LEU A 102 3.19 -25.02 -12.67
C LEU A 102 4.11 -25.05 -11.44
N CYS A 103 3.73 -24.43 -10.34
CA CYS A 103 4.45 -24.52 -9.07
C CYS A 103 4.55 -25.96 -8.58
N LEU A 104 3.45 -26.71 -8.58
CA LEU A 104 3.41 -28.10 -8.18
C LEU A 104 4.34 -28.96 -9.05
N LEU A 105 4.27 -28.83 -10.38
CA LEU A 105 5.14 -29.55 -11.30
C LEU A 105 6.62 -29.21 -11.09
N ALA A 106 6.94 -27.93 -10.90
CA ALA A 106 8.30 -27.50 -10.60
C ALA A 106 8.82 -28.05 -9.26
N CYS A 107 7.98 -28.12 -8.23
CA CYS A 107 8.35 -28.76 -6.96
C CYS A 107 8.52 -30.28 -7.09
N LEU A 108 7.64 -30.95 -7.82
CA LEU A 108 7.72 -32.42 -8.03
C LEU A 108 8.95 -32.82 -8.85
N SER A 109 9.52 -31.91 -9.65
CA SER A 109 10.73 -32.18 -10.43
C SER A 109 11.95 -32.53 -9.55
N VAL A 110 11.92 -32.20 -8.24
CA VAL A 110 12.98 -32.55 -7.27
C VAL A 110 13.22 -34.06 -7.16
N PHE A 111 12.22 -34.89 -7.48
CA PHE A 111 12.34 -36.35 -7.46
C PHE A 111 12.99 -36.92 -8.72
N PHE A 112 13.13 -36.10 -9.77
CA PHE A 112 13.56 -36.56 -11.09
C PHE A 112 14.85 -35.88 -11.58
N LEU A 113 15.13 -34.68 -11.05
CA LEU A 113 16.28 -33.88 -11.49
C LEU A 113 17.43 -33.96 -10.49
N PRO A 114 18.68 -34.00 -11.00
CA PRO A 114 19.84 -33.84 -10.14
C PRO A 114 19.90 -32.42 -9.53
N PRO A 115 20.63 -32.24 -8.40
CA PRO A 115 20.64 -30.95 -7.68
C PRO A 115 21.06 -29.73 -8.50
N GLY A 116 21.92 -29.90 -9.51
CA GLY A 116 22.30 -28.82 -10.42
C GLY A 116 21.15 -28.35 -11.30
N ASP A 117 20.45 -29.31 -11.92
CA ASP A 117 19.29 -29.01 -12.80
C ASP A 117 18.09 -28.54 -11.99
N MET A 118 17.91 -29.03 -10.75
CA MET A 118 16.90 -28.54 -9.83
C MET A 118 17.11 -27.05 -9.47
N PHE A 119 18.36 -26.65 -9.27
CA PHE A 119 18.70 -25.22 -9.06
C PHE A 119 18.31 -24.37 -10.30
N LEU A 120 18.56 -24.86 -11.51
CA LEU A 120 18.17 -24.15 -12.74
C LEU A 120 16.64 -24.07 -12.89
N MET A 121 15.94 -25.16 -12.56
CA MET A 121 14.46 -25.17 -12.51
C MET A 121 13.93 -24.12 -11.51
N GLN A 122 14.50 -24.08 -10.31
CA GLN A 122 14.15 -23.10 -9.28
C GLN A 122 14.37 -21.67 -9.78
N ALA A 123 15.49 -21.39 -10.45
CA ALA A 123 15.79 -20.06 -10.96
C ALA A 123 14.75 -19.61 -12.00
N GLY A 124 14.36 -20.49 -12.92
CA GLY A 124 13.33 -20.23 -13.92
C GLY A 124 11.93 -20.02 -13.31
N ALA A 125 11.51 -20.93 -12.44
CA ALA A 125 10.22 -20.85 -11.77
C ALA A 125 10.08 -19.60 -10.86
N SER A 126 11.12 -19.30 -10.07
CA SER A 126 11.13 -18.10 -9.24
C SER A 126 11.05 -16.81 -10.06
N THR A 127 11.77 -16.73 -11.19
CA THR A 127 11.65 -15.60 -12.13
C THR A 127 10.21 -15.43 -12.58
N LEU A 128 9.56 -16.50 -13.04
CA LEU A 128 8.17 -16.44 -13.52
C LEU A 128 7.23 -15.91 -12.45
N PHE A 129 7.28 -16.45 -11.23
CA PHE A 129 6.37 -16.05 -10.15
C PHE A 129 6.64 -14.65 -9.65
N PHE A 130 7.90 -14.22 -9.54
CA PHE A 130 8.24 -12.84 -9.17
C PHE A 130 7.81 -11.84 -10.23
N VAL A 131 7.99 -12.13 -11.51
CA VAL A 131 7.53 -11.27 -12.61
C VAL A 131 6.00 -11.17 -12.60
N ALA A 132 5.29 -12.28 -12.40
CA ALA A 132 3.85 -12.28 -12.29
C ALA A 132 3.36 -11.46 -11.06
N ALA A 133 4.01 -11.61 -9.90
CA ALA A 133 3.73 -10.81 -8.71
C ALA A 133 4.03 -9.32 -8.95
N GLY A 134 5.17 -9.03 -9.58
CA GLY A 134 5.62 -7.67 -9.89
C GLY A 134 4.67 -6.94 -10.81
N LEU A 135 4.10 -7.62 -11.81
CA LEU A 135 3.08 -7.03 -12.67
C LEU A 135 1.84 -6.61 -11.86
N VAL A 136 1.39 -7.46 -10.93
CA VAL A 136 0.27 -7.14 -10.05
C VAL A 136 0.59 -5.95 -9.15
N PHE A 137 1.78 -5.90 -8.54
CA PHE A 137 2.21 -4.77 -7.72
C PHE A 137 2.35 -3.48 -8.53
N LEU A 138 2.87 -3.54 -9.77
CA LEU A 138 2.99 -2.39 -10.65
C LEU A 138 1.63 -1.78 -11.00
N LEU A 139 0.67 -2.62 -11.37
CA LEU A 139 -0.69 -2.18 -11.66
C LEU A 139 -1.35 -1.54 -10.45
N ARG A 140 -1.15 -2.11 -9.27
CA ARG A 140 -1.67 -1.59 -8.02
C ARG A 140 -0.97 -0.30 -7.59
N ALA A 141 0.36 -0.20 -7.73
CA ALA A 141 1.13 0.99 -7.43
C ALA A 141 0.64 2.20 -8.24
N ARG A 142 0.39 1.97 -9.55
CA ARG A 142 -0.16 3.01 -10.44
C ARG A 142 -1.60 3.40 -10.08
N ALA A 143 -2.46 2.42 -9.79
CA ALA A 143 -3.87 2.66 -9.52
C ALA A 143 -4.11 3.34 -8.16
N ARG A 144 -3.29 3.05 -7.15
CA ARG A 144 -3.46 3.52 -5.77
C ARG A 144 -2.37 4.50 -5.32
N GLN A 145 -1.43 4.86 -6.19
CA GLN A 145 -0.27 5.70 -5.88
C GLN A 145 0.47 5.24 -4.61
N ASN A 146 0.61 3.92 -4.44
CA ASN A 146 1.20 3.30 -3.28
C ASN A 146 2.69 3.03 -3.51
N VAL A 147 3.55 3.80 -2.83
CA VAL A 147 5.01 3.67 -2.95
C VAL A 147 5.53 2.31 -2.48
N GLY A 148 4.87 1.68 -1.50
CA GLY A 148 5.26 0.35 -1.04
C GLY A 148 5.06 -0.73 -2.12
N ASP A 149 3.97 -0.65 -2.88
CA ASP A 149 3.74 -1.54 -4.02
C ASP A 149 4.79 -1.28 -5.14
N ALA A 150 5.25 -0.04 -5.32
CA ALA A 150 6.34 0.27 -6.25
C ALA A 150 7.67 -0.35 -5.79
N ILE A 151 7.99 -0.32 -4.49
CA ILE A 151 9.18 -0.98 -3.93
C ILE A 151 9.12 -2.50 -4.16
N MET A 152 7.95 -3.13 -3.94
CA MET A 152 7.77 -4.57 -4.23
C MET A 152 7.90 -4.86 -5.73
N THR A 153 7.52 -3.93 -6.61
CA THR A 153 7.79 -4.04 -8.06
C THR A 153 9.29 -4.03 -8.36
N CYS A 154 10.08 -3.19 -7.66
CA CYS A 154 11.54 -3.20 -7.81
C CYS A 154 12.16 -4.56 -7.42
N ALA A 155 11.62 -5.24 -6.39
CA ALA A 155 12.05 -6.59 -6.06
C ALA A 155 11.81 -7.57 -7.22
N ALA A 156 10.66 -7.48 -7.89
CA ALA A 156 10.36 -8.31 -9.06
C ALA A 156 11.28 -7.99 -10.25
N VAL A 157 11.60 -6.73 -10.49
CA VAL A 157 12.56 -6.32 -11.53
C VAL A 157 13.96 -6.88 -11.24
N LEU A 158 14.39 -6.78 -9.98
CA LEU A 158 15.67 -7.34 -9.54
C LEU A 158 15.73 -8.87 -9.78
N MET A 159 14.68 -9.59 -9.44
CA MET A 159 14.56 -11.04 -9.72
C MET A 159 14.50 -11.32 -11.22
N GLY A 160 13.76 -10.52 -11.99
CA GLY A 160 13.61 -10.66 -13.44
C GLY A 160 14.91 -10.43 -14.23
N ILE A 161 15.89 -9.73 -13.65
CA ILE A 161 17.23 -9.52 -14.23
C ILE A 161 18.24 -10.52 -13.63
N GLY A 162 18.30 -10.61 -12.33
CA GLY A 162 19.35 -11.36 -11.62
C GLY A 162 19.22 -12.87 -11.76
N MET A 163 18.00 -13.41 -11.78
CA MET A 163 17.83 -14.87 -11.93
C MET A 163 18.12 -15.37 -13.36
N PRO A 164 17.71 -14.70 -14.45
CA PRO A 164 18.20 -15.04 -15.78
C PRO A 164 19.72 -14.94 -15.93
N MET A 165 20.36 -13.97 -15.25
CA MET A 165 21.82 -13.87 -15.21
C MET A 165 22.45 -15.08 -14.50
N ALA A 166 21.87 -15.53 -13.39
CA ALA A 166 22.27 -16.76 -12.71
C ALA A 166 22.10 -18.00 -13.60
N LEU A 167 20.95 -18.08 -14.33
CA LEU A 167 20.71 -19.15 -15.31
C LEU A 167 21.77 -19.16 -16.41
N PHE A 168 22.10 -18.01 -16.97
CA PHE A 168 23.15 -17.88 -18.00
C PHE A 168 24.49 -18.40 -17.50
N GLN A 169 24.89 -18.03 -16.28
CA GLN A 169 26.15 -18.50 -15.68
C GLN A 169 26.15 -20.01 -15.44
N GLY A 170 25.02 -20.58 -15.02
CA GLY A 170 24.90 -22.02 -14.78
C GLY A 170 24.84 -22.89 -16.03
N THR A 171 24.26 -22.35 -17.14
CA THR A 171 24.03 -23.15 -18.35
C THR A 171 25.04 -22.89 -19.45
N VAL A 172 25.41 -21.63 -19.70
CA VAL A 172 26.28 -21.24 -20.81
C VAL A 172 27.75 -21.17 -20.38
N SER A 173 28.00 -20.62 -19.18
CA SER A 173 29.37 -20.47 -18.66
C SER A 173 29.83 -21.67 -17.84
N ASP A 174 28.96 -22.67 -17.62
CA ASP A 174 29.18 -23.87 -16.80
C ASP A 174 29.75 -23.55 -15.40
N ASN A 175 29.38 -22.37 -14.86
CA ASN A 175 29.86 -21.89 -13.54
C ASN A 175 28.72 -21.90 -12.53
N LEU A 176 28.38 -23.08 -12.03
CA LEU A 176 27.28 -23.28 -11.08
C LEU A 176 27.53 -22.58 -9.72
N SER A 177 28.80 -22.43 -9.32
CA SER A 177 29.17 -21.74 -8.06
C SER A 177 28.80 -20.24 -8.15
N LEU A 178 29.20 -19.56 -9.23
CA LEU A 178 28.84 -18.16 -9.46
C LEU A 178 27.35 -17.98 -9.64
N ALA A 179 26.70 -18.89 -10.37
CA ALA A 179 25.24 -18.89 -10.55
C ALA A 179 24.49 -18.92 -9.21
N ARG A 180 24.90 -19.81 -8.30
CA ARG A 180 24.30 -19.88 -6.94
C ARG A 180 24.57 -18.61 -6.13
N THR A 181 25.77 -18.07 -6.19
CA THR A 181 26.12 -16.82 -5.49
C THR A 181 25.24 -15.65 -5.95
N ILE A 182 25.06 -15.49 -7.26
CA ILE A 182 24.18 -14.47 -7.83
C ILE A 182 22.73 -14.71 -7.36
N ALA A 183 22.22 -15.94 -7.48
CA ALA A 183 20.86 -16.27 -7.10
C ALA A 183 20.56 -15.98 -5.62
N TYR A 184 21.45 -16.37 -4.72
CA TYR A 184 21.29 -16.11 -3.29
C TYR A 184 21.34 -14.61 -2.97
N GLY A 185 22.27 -13.86 -3.58
CA GLY A 185 22.34 -12.41 -3.39
C GLY A 185 21.08 -11.70 -3.87
N VAL A 186 20.60 -12.05 -5.06
CA VAL A 186 19.38 -11.50 -5.65
C VAL A 186 18.15 -11.84 -4.81
N HIS A 187 17.99 -13.08 -4.36
CA HIS A 187 16.89 -13.48 -3.49
C HIS A 187 16.89 -12.70 -2.16
N SER A 188 18.06 -12.52 -1.56
CA SER A 188 18.20 -11.79 -0.30
C SER A 188 17.80 -10.33 -0.44
N CYS A 189 18.29 -9.66 -1.48
CA CYS A 189 17.93 -8.27 -1.76
C CYS A 189 16.43 -8.16 -2.09
N ALA A 190 15.88 -9.07 -2.89
CA ALA A 190 14.46 -9.08 -3.22
C ALA A 190 13.59 -9.31 -1.97
N TYR A 191 14.01 -10.21 -1.07
CA TYR A 191 13.33 -10.43 0.20
C TYR A 191 13.26 -9.17 1.05
N LEU A 192 14.37 -8.45 1.20
CA LEU A 192 14.42 -7.18 1.95
C LEU A 192 13.52 -6.12 1.30
N LEU A 193 13.56 -6.01 -0.03
CA LEU A 193 12.68 -5.08 -0.76
C LEU A 193 11.21 -5.42 -0.58
N VAL A 194 10.83 -6.70 -0.59
CA VAL A 194 9.45 -7.13 -0.32
C VAL A 194 9.06 -6.80 1.12
N ALA A 195 9.95 -7.03 2.10
CA ALA A 195 9.68 -6.73 3.50
C ALA A 195 9.43 -5.23 3.73
N VAL A 196 10.34 -4.37 3.22
CA VAL A 196 10.21 -2.92 3.31
C VAL A 196 9.00 -2.41 2.51
N GLY A 197 8.82 -2.92 1.30
CA GLY A 197 7.70 -2.55 0.43
C GLY A 197 6.34 -2.92 1.03
N PHE A 198 6.22 -4.10 1.63
CA PHE A 198 5.00 -4.52 2.32
C PHE A 198 4.67 -3.58 3.47
N LEU A 199 5.64 -3.28 4.35
CA LEU A 199 5.44 -2.36 5.46
C LEU A 199 5.05 -0.96 4.99
N ALA A 200 5.76 -0.42 4.00
CA ALA A 200 5.46 0.88 3.41
C ALA A 200 4.05 0.90 2.76
N SER A 201 3.67 -0.19 2.08
CA SER A 201 2.34 -0.31 1.46
C SER A 201 1.21 -0.29 2.49
N VAL A 202 1.37 -1.02 3.60
CA VAL A 202 0.40 -1.02 4.70
C VAL A 202 0.32 0.34 5.37
N LEU A 203 1.47 0.99 5.60
CA LEU A 203 1.51 2.33 6.22
C LEU A 203 0.77 3.37 5.37
N VAL A 204 0.98 3.37 4.06
CA VAL A 204 0.25 4.26 3.13
C VAL A 204 -1.25 4.00 3.17
N GLU A 205 -1.69 2.73 3.16
CA GLU A 205 -3.11 2.38 3.28
C GLU A 205 -3.72 2.86 4.60
N TYR A 206 -2.96 2.71 5.70
CA TYR A 206 -3.41 3.18 7.02
C TYR A 206 -3.54 4.70 7.08
N GLN A 207 -2.56 5.42 6.53
CA GLN A 207 -2.62 6.89 6.42
C GLN A 207 -3.81 7.35 5.57
N GLN A 208 -4.06 6.70 4.42
CA GLN A 208 -5.22 6.99 3.59
C GLN A 208 -6.53 6.72 4.34
N HIS A 209 -6.60 5.62 5.08
CA HIS A 209 -7.78 5.29 5.88
C HIS A 209 -8.03 6.33 6.98
N LEU A 210 -7.00 6.74 7.71
CA LEU A 210 -7.11 7.80 8.72
C LEU A 210 -7.54 9.13 8.09
N ALA A 211 -6.96 9.50 6.95
CA ALA A 211 -7.36 10.69 6.21
C ALA A 211 -8.83 10.63 5.77
N HIS A 212 -9.30 9.44 5.37
CA HIS A 212 -10.71 9.20 5.05
C HIS A 212 -11.64 9.28 6.27
N MET A 213 -11.14 9.02 7.47
CA MET A 213 -11.95 9.14 8.70
C MET A 213 -12.02 10.58 9.23
N ALA A 214 -11.12 11.45 8.79
CA ALA A 214 -11.17 12.86 9.15
C ALA A 214 -12.48 13.48 8.63
N THR A 215 -13.18 14.21 9.48
CA THR A 215 -14.43 14.92 9.16
C THR A 215 -14.20 16.41 8.96
N GLU A 216 -12.98 16.90 9.17
CA GLU A 216 -12.59 18.32 9.02
C GLU A 216 -11.65 18.51 7.83
N ASP A 217 -11.73 19.68 7.21
CA ASP A 217 -10.77 20.15 6.20
C ASP A 217 -9.50 20.65 6.89
N PRO A 218 -8.31 20.14 6.54
CA PRO A 218 -7.07 20.48 7.25
C PRO A 218 -6.63 21.94 7.06
N LEU A 219 -7.06 22.61 6.00
CA LEU A 219 -6.70 23.99 5.70
C LEU A 219 -7.57 24.99 6.46
N THR A 220 -8.89 24.77 6.44
CA THR A 220 -9.88 25.71 6.97
C THR A 220 -10.43 25.34 8.33
N ARG A 221 -10.24 24.10 8.78
CA ARG A 221 -10.80 23.50 10.00
C ARG A 221 -12.33 23.35 10.01
N LEU A 222 -12.99 23.75 8.96
CA LEU A 222 -14.40 23.48 8.75
C LEU A 222 -14.64 21.99 8.51
N LEU A 223 -15.89 21.57 8.59
CA LEU A 223 -16.23 20.20 8.13
C LEU A 223 -15.83 20.03 6.67
N ASN A 224 -15.29 18.87 6.33
CA ASN A 224 -15.11 18.48 4.95
C ASN A 224 -16.43 17.86 4.42
N ARG A 225 -16.42 17.41 3.15
CA ARG A 225 -17.59 16.81 2.51
C ARG A 225 -18.21 15.66 3.33
N ARG A 226 -17.36 14.82 3.95
CA ARG A 226 -17.84 13.69 4.77
C ARG A 226 -18.47 14.16 6.08
N GLY A 227 -17.82 15.06 6.80
CA GLY A 227 -18.38 15.66 8.02
C GLY A 227 -19.71 16.38 7.76
N LEU A 228 -19.81 16.99 6.57
CA LEU A 228 -21.05 17.60 6.09
C LEU A 228 -22.15 16.55 5.86
N GLU A 229 -21.85 15.43 5.20
CA GLU A 229 -22.81 14.35 4.93
C GLU A 229 -23.40 13.80 6.24
N ASP A 230 -22.54 13.55 7.24
CA ASP A 230 -22.96 13.11 8.58
C ASP A 230 -23.84 14.15 9.28
N ALA A 231 -23.44 15.43 9.27
CA ALA A 231 -24.19 16.52 9.87
C ALA A 231 -25.53 16.77 9.17
N LEU A 232 -25.58 16.66 7.84
CA LEU A 232 -26.79 16.77 7.04
C LEU A 232 -27.80 15.67 7.38
N HIS A 233 -27.38 14.43 7.51
CA HIS A 233 -28.24 13.32 7.91
C HIS A 233 -28.91 13.58 9.28
N ILE A 234 -28.13 14.06 10.24
CA ILE A 234 -28.64 14.41 11.58
C ILE A 234 -29.62 15.56 11.50
N SER A 235 -29.30 16.61 10.74
CA SER A 235 -30.12 17.80 10.58
C SER A 235 -31.47 17.49 9.94
N LEU A 236 -31.49 16.72 8.84
CA LEU A 236 -32.70 16.32 8.15
C LEU A 236 -33.57 15.39 9.00
N ALA A 237 -32.98 14.43 9.72
CA ALA A 237 -33.73 13.55 10.62
C ALA A 237 -34.38 14.33 11.79
N ARG A 238 -33.71 15.40 12.29
CA ARG A 238 -34.26 16.29 13.30
C ARG A 238 -35.40 17.13 12.75
N ALA A 239 -35.21 17.75 11.58
CA ALA A 239 -36.25 18.56 10.91
C ALA A 239 -37.52 17.76 10.62
N ALA A 240 -37.38 16.52 10.13
CA ALA A 240 -38.51 15.62 9.85
C ALA A 240 -39.30 15.29 11.12
N ARG A 241 -38.67 15.13 12.28
CA ARG A 241 -39.36 14.86 13.55
C ARG A 241 -40.01 16.10 14.14
N ALA A 242 -39.37 17.27 13.98
CA ALA A 242 -39.91 18.53 14.52
C ALA A 242 -40.88 19.23 13.61
N GLY A 243 -41.03 18.81 12.35
CA GLY A 243 -41.86 19.49 11.34
C GLY A 243 -41.30 20.86 10.93
N THR A 244 -39.96 21.05 11.05
CA THR A 244 -39.28 22.31 10.72
C THR A 244 -38.55 22.21 9.38
N SER A 245 -38.19 23.38 8.81
CA SER A 245 -37.43 23.46 7.56
C SER A 245 -35.95 23.45 7.82
N THR A 246 -35.16 22.91 6.91
CA THR A 246 -33.69 23.06 6.86
C THR A 246 -33.34 23.68 5.53
N ALA A 247 -32.61 24.81 5.55
CA ALA A 247 -32.09 25.45 4.35
C ALA A 247 -30.64 25.12 4.10
N ALA A 248 -30.20 25.27 2.86
CA ALA A 248 -28.79 25.15 2.47
C ALA A 248 -28.35 26.37 1.65
N ILE A 249 -27.11 26.82 1.87
CA ILE A 249 -26.50 27.90 1.10
C ILE A 249 -25.20 27.37 0.51
N MET A 250 -25.06 27.41 -0.81
CA MET A 250 -23.81 27.15 -1.51
C MET A 250 -23.07 28.47 -1.69
N VAL A 251 -21.78 28.47 -1.39
CA VAL A 251 -20.89 29.62 -1.55
C VAL A 251 -19.69 29.20 -2.40
N ASP A 252 -19.35 30.01 -3.38
CA ASP A 252 -18.21 29.83 -4.25
C ASP A 252 -17.41 31.13 -4.34
N ILE A 253 -16.07 31.05 -4.40
CA ILE A 253 -15.22 32.23 -4.46
C ILE A 253 -14.98 32.63 -5.92
N ASP A 254 -15.56 33.77 -6.32
CA ASP A 254 -15.41 34.29 -7.66
C ASP A 254 -13.92 34.50 -8.02
N HIS A 255 -13.53 34.01 -9.20
CA HIS A 255 -12.18 34.18 -9.74
C HIS A 255 -11.03 33.62 -8.87
N PHE A 256 -11.28 32.64 -7.99
CA PHE A 256 -10.25 32.10 -7.10
C PHE A 256 -9.03 31.56 -7.84
N LYS A 257 -9.22 30.97 -9.01
CA LYS A 257 -8.10 30.55 -9.87
C LYS A 257 -7.20 31.73 -10.27
N GLN A 258 -7.76 32.89 -10.56
CA GLN A 258 -6.96 34.09 -10.90
C GLN A 258 -6.14 34.57 -9.70
N VAL A 259 -6.66 34.45 -8.48
CA VAL A 259 -5.90 34.72 -7.26
C VAL A 259 -4.68 33.80 -7.15
N ASN A 260 -4.87 32.51 -7.34
CA ASN A 260 -3.77 31.54 -7.32
C ASN A 260 -2.74 31.82 -8.43
N ASP A 261 -3.20 32.08 -9.64
CA ASP A 261 -2.33 32.30 -10.81
C ASP A 261 -1.53 33.62 -10.68
N SER A 262 -2.11 34.62 -10.02
CA SER A 262 -1.49 35.97 -9.88
C SER A 262 -0.61 36.11 -8.63
N PHE A 263 -1.00 35.50 -7.51
CA PHE A 263 -0.38 35.72 -6.19
C PHE A 263 0.17 34.44 -5.55
N GLY A 264 0.02 33.29 -6.21
CA GLY A 264 0.49 31.99 -5.73
C GLY A 264 -0.47 31.30 -4.78
N HIS A 265 -0.27 29.96 -4.62
CA HIS A 265 -1.14 29.10 -3.81
C HIS A 265 -1.17 29.45 -2.32
N GLU A 266 -0.07 30.00 -1.77
CA GLU A 266 -0.03 30.44 -0.36
C GLU A 266 -1.02 31.57 -0.09
N THR A 267 -1.17 32.51 -1.03
CA THR A 267 -2.15 33.59 -0.95
C THR A 267 -3.57 33.04 -1.09
N GLY A 268 -3.79 32.10 -2.02
CA GLY A 268 -5.07 31.42 -2.15
C GLY A 268 -5.48 30.68 -0.87
N ASP A 269 -4.54 30.02 -0.20
CA ASP A 269 -4.76 29.37 1.09
C ASP A 269 -5.16 30.36 2.20
N GLN A 270 -4.58 31.54 2.20
CA GLN A 270 -4.96 32.63 3.14
C GLN A 270 -6.38 33.14 2.86
N VAL A 271 -6.74 33.30 1.59
CA VAL A 271 -8.11 33.68 1.20
C VAL A 271 -9.12 32.62 1.64
N LEU A 272 -8.83 31.33 1.42
CA LEU A 272 -9.70 30.25 1.88
C LEU A 272 -9.90 30.26 3.40
N ARG A 273 -8.85 30.47 4.18
CA ARG A 273 -8.94 30.60 5.65
C ARG A 273 -9.75 31.83 6.09
N ALA A 274 -9.58 32.94 5.41
CA ALA A 274 -10.29 34.16 5.70
C ALA A 274 -11.80 34.05 5.42
N VAL A 275 -12.15 33.44 4.28
CA VAL A 275 -13.53 33.12 3.92
C VAL A 275 -14.16 32.15 4.94
N ALA A 276 -13.47 31.06 5.27
CA ALA A 276 -13.93 30.09 6.25
C ALA A 276 -14.24 30.75 7.60
N SER A 277 -13.33 31.56 8.12
CA SER A 277 -13.52 32.31 9.36
C SER A 277 -14.68 33.28 9.29
N SER A 278 -14.90 33.91 8.13
CA SER A 278 -16.03 34.83 7.94
C SER A 278 -17.37 34.08 7.90
N LEU A 279 -17.41 32.89 7.29
CA LEU A 279 -18.60 32.02 7.28
C LEU A 279 -18.96 31.55 8.70
N GLU A 280 -17.97 31.11 9.50
CA GLU A 280 -18.19 30.71 10.89
C GLU A 280 -18.73 31.88 11.76
N ARG A 281 -18.16 33.08 11.62
CA ARG A 281 -18.65 34.26 12.36
C ARG A 281 -20.04 34.67 11.95
N ALA A 282 -20.46 34.43 10.71
CA ALA A 282 -21.77 34.81 10.21
C ALA A 282 -22.86 33.79 10.60
N THR A 283 -22.51 32.58 11.03
CA THR A 283 -23.43 31.47 11.34
C THR A 283 -23.64 31.30 12.84
N ARG A 284 -24.71 30.58 13.22
CA ARG A 284 -25.02 30.22 14.59
C ARG A 284 -24.31 28.93 14.98
N ALA A 285 -24.14 28.65 16.27
CA ALA A 285 -23.54 27.42 16.76
C ALA A 285 -24.26 26.12 16.33
N VAL A 286 -25.53 26.23 15.94
CA VAL A 286 -26.33 25.08 15.44
C VAL A 286 -26.24 24.91 13.92
N ASP A 287 -25.74 25.93 13.21
CA ASP A 287 -25.54 25.88 11.77
C ASP A 287 -24.27 25.08 11.46
N VAL A 288 -24.26 24.42 10.34
CA VAL A 288 -23.12 23.62 9.87
C VAL A 288 -22.46 24.35 8.74
N VAL A 289 -21.13 24.50 8.82
CA VAL A 289 -20.32 25.10 7.76
C VAL A 289 -19.30 24.07 7.31
N ALA A 290 -19.22 23.82 6.01
CA ALA A 290 -18.33 22.85 5.42
C ALA A 290 -17.64 23.39 4.15
N ARG A 291 -16.41 22.93 3.90
CA ARG A 291 -15.74 23.09 2.62
C ARG A 291 -15.90 21.83 1.80
N THR A 292 -16.61 21.90 0.67
CA THR A 292 -16.98 20.75 -0.17
C THR A 292 -16.07 20.53 -1.36
N GLY A 293 -15.36 21.56 -1.78
CA GLY A 293 -14.46 21.56 -2.93
C GLY A 293 -13.26 22.48 -2.75
N GLY A 294 -12.55 22.76 -3.82
CA GLY A 294 -11.38 23.61 -3.81
C GLY A 294 -11.69 25.02 -3.29
N GLU A 295 -12.73 25.65 -3.81
CA GLU A 295 -13.17 27.02 -3.52
C GLU A 295 -14.64 27.08 -3.10
N GLU A 296 -15.29 25.90 -2.95
CA GLU A 296 -16.69 25.75 -2.65
C GLU A 296 -16.95 25.48 -1.16
N PHE A 297 -17.93 26.17 -0.59
CA PHE A 297 -18.41 25.96 0.78
C PHE A 297 -19.91 25.70 0.78
N LEU A 298 -20.39 24.92 1.74
CA LEU A 298 -21.80 24.65 1.95
C LEU A 298 -22.19 24.88 3.40
N LEU A 299 -23.27 25.62 3.59
CA LEU A 299 -23.87 25.85 4.90
C LEU A 299 -25.19 25.09 4.99
N ILE A 300 -25.42 24.42 6.12
CA ILE A 300 -26.70 23.80 6.46
C ILE A 300 -27.29 24.55 7.66
N LEU A 301 -28.50 25.03 7.50
CA LEU A 301 -29.18 25.90 8.45
C LEU A 301 -30.43 25.18 8.97
N PRO A 302 -30.35 24.50 10.10
CA PRO A 302 -31.52 23.87 10.75
C PRO A 302 -32.52 24.95 11.16
N ASP A 303 -33.81 24.58 11.21
CA ASP A 303 -34.92 25.43 11.63
C ASP A 303 -34.95 26.80 10.91
N THR A 304 -34.61 26.79 9.61
CA THR A 304 -34.45 28.02 8.81
C THR A 304 -35.24 27.85 7.49
N ASP A 305 -36.06 28.82 7.17
CA ASP A 305 -36.78 28.88 5.90
C ASP A 305 -35.95 29.59 4.80
N VAL A 306 -36.45 29.55 3.57
CA VAL A 306 -35.75 30.13 2.41
C VAL A 306 -35.58 31.64 2.54
N ALA A 307 -36.54 32.36 3.15
CA ALA A 307 -36.48 33.80 3.31
C ALA A 307 -35.34 34.22 4.29
N ALA A 308 -35.25 33.52 5.44
CA ALA A 308 -34.19 33.73 6.42
C ALA A 308 -32.82 33.32 5.87
N ALA A 309 -32.75 32.20 5.13
CA ALA A 309 -31.52 31.78 4.47
C ALA A 309 -31.02 32.79 3.45
N ARG A 310 -31.92 33.41 2.68
CA ARG A 310 -31.56 34.49 1.71
C ARG A 310 -30.98 35.71 2.39
N VAL A 311 -31.53 36.13 3.53
CA VAL A 311 -30.98 37.27 4.31
C VAL A 311 -29.60 36.94 4.81
N LEU A 312 -29.34 35.73 5.28
CA LEU A 312 -28.00 35.26 5.70
C LEU A 312 -27.03 35.25 4.54
N ALA A 313 -27.45 34.69 3.39
CA ALA A 313 -26.61 34.59 2.20
C ALA A 313 -26.14 35.98 1.72
N GLU A 314 -27.05 36.95 1.69
CA GLU A 314 -26.71 38.32 1.30
C GLU A 314 -25.80 39.00 2.32
N ARG A 315 -26.01 38.77 3.60
CA ARG A 315 -25.10 39.29 4.65
C ARG A 315 -23.69 38.68 4.49
N ILE A 316 -23.57 37.40 4.21
CA ILE A 316 -22.30 36.72 3.95
C ILE A 316 -21.63 37.33 2.72
N ARG A 317 -22.36 37.48 1.63
CA ARG A 317 -21.86 38.06 0.37
C ARG A 317 -21.27 39.47 0.59
N CYS A 318 -21.99 40.33 1.28
CA CYS A 318 -21.51 41.68 1.62
C CYS A 318 -20.26 41.64 2.52
N THR A 319 -20.30 40.81 3.58
CA THR A 319 -19.17 40.71 4.53
C THR A 319 -17.89 40.21 3.85
N ILE A 320 -17.98 39.26 2.91
CA ILE A 320 -16.81 38.73 2.18
C ILE A 320 -16.38 39.74 1.10
N GLY A 321 -17.33 40.34 0.38
CA GLY A 321 -17.02 41.29 -0.67
C GLY A 321 -16.41 42.63 -0.19
N ASP A 322 -16.62 43.01 1.06
CA ASP A 322 -16.06 44.24 1.67
C ASP A 322 -14.62 44.04 2.24
N HIS A 323 -14.11 42.79 2.21
CA HIS A 323 -12.71 42.50 2.55
C HIS A 323 -11.84 42.63 1.28
N PRO A 324 -10.86 43.54 1.27
CA PRO A 324 -9.96 43.75 0.14
C PRO A 324 -8.97 42.59 -0.05
#